data_b93b5484730b790d3317be9ed6647f1c
#
_entry.id   b93b5484730b790d3317be9ed6647f1c
#
_cell.length_a   1.000
_cell.length_b   1.000
_cell.length_c   1.000
_cell.angle_alpha   90.00
_cell.angle_beta   90.00
_cell.angle_gamma   90.00
#
_symmetry.space_group_name_H-M   'P 1'
#
loop_
_entity.id
_entity.type
_entity.pdbx_description
1 polymer ?
#
loop_
_entity_poly.entity_id
_entity_poly.type
_entity_poly.pdbx_seq_one_letter_code
_entity_poly.pdbx_strand_id
1 'polypeptide(L)'
;IRKLLDKYKTQTLVDINYHLYRDNSGENIIEMELVAGSQLFDSRTSLASIGGGIAGSGEVITSYMRSYLKHAVITNDLMYLGRSELVISAAATETLLRDCPECMQDFDDNNTLFLSGGAAGSYSMLCRDKVASLSDVKGKKFRAVGANRRWVRALGGVPVSLSITDMVEGLSRGLVSCIVGPIAWLKTFPITDEVNYVYAYNAGAFNFATMVINRDRWDNFTESQKQAMWQAQP
;
A
#
# COMPACT_ATOMS: atom_id res chain seq x y z
N ILE A 1 -15.95 -10.46 -5.61
CA ILE A 1 -14.62 -10.05 -5.10
C ILE A 1 -13.73 -11.29 -4.93
N ARG A 2 -14.10 -12.30 -4.12
CA ARG A 2 -13.26 -13.49 -3.82
C ARG A 2 -12.75 -14.21 -5.06
N LYS A 3 -13.60 -14.45 -6.09
CA LYS A 3 -13.21 -15.09 -7.36
C LYS A 3 -12.24 -14.22 -8.19
N LEU A 4 -12.37 -12.89 -8.10
CA LEU A 4 -11.47 -11.96 -8.80
C LEU A 4 -10.11 -11.90 -8.10
N LEU A 5 -10.09 -11.83 -6.76
CA LEU A 5 -8.85 -11.87 -5.98
C LEU A 5 -8.09 -13.17 -6.19
N ASP A 6 -8.78 -14.31 -6.36
CA ASP A 6 -8.13 -15.59 -6.66
C ASP A 6 -7.46 -15.62 -8.06
N LYS A 7 -8.01 -14.89 -9.03
CA LYS A 7 -7.43 -14.75 -10.37
C LYS A 7 -6.16 -13.89 -10.38
N TYR A 8 -6.04 -12.93 -9.46
CA TYR A 8 -4.96 -11.94 -9.43
C TYR A 8 -4.07 -12.03 -8.20
N LYS A 9 -4.02 -13.20 -7.53
CA LYS A 9 -3.23 -13.48 -6.31
C LYS A 9 -1.75 -13.10 -6.33
N THR A 10 -1.20 -12.82 -7.49
CA THR A 10 0.22 -12.49 -7.68
C THR A 10 0.49 -11.03 -8.03
N GLN A 11 -0.55 -10.18 -8.09
CA GLN A 11 -0.39 -8.78 -8.52
C GLN A 11 -0.64 -7.82 -7.33
N THR A 12 0.32 -6.95 -7.09
CA THR A 12 0.44 -6.15 -5.88
C THR A 12 -0.27 -4.81 -5.92
N LEU A 13 -0.63 -4.33 -7.09
CA LEU A 13 -1.37 -3.09 -7.28
C LEU A 13 -2.59 -3.42 -8.12
N VAL A 14 -3.75 -3.19 -7.55
CA VAL A 14 -5.02 -3.48 -8.18
C VAL A 14 -5.81 -2.18 -8.29
N ASP A 15 -6.08 -1.79 -9.52
CA ASP A 15 -6.93 -0.66 -9.84
C ASP A 15 -8.33 -1.19 -10.10
N ILE A 16 -9.33 -0.56 -9.55
CA ILE A 16 -10.71 -1.00 -9.66
C ILE A 16 -11.54 0.06 -10.36
N ASN A 17 -12.10 -0.27 -11.50
CA ASN A 17 -13.12 0.52 -12.15
C ASN A 17 -14.51 -0.01 -11.78
N TYR A 18 -15.39 0.88 -11.41
CA TYR A 18 -16.78 0.57 -11.11
C TYR A 18 -17.67 1.02 -12.26
N HIS A 19 -18.47 0.09 -12.75
CA HIS A 19 -19.53 0.37 -13.71
C HIS A 19 -20.88 0.16 -13.04
N LEU A 20 -21.72 1.19 -13.11
CA LEU A 20 -23.09 1.13 -12.61
C LEU A 20 -24.01 0.72 -13.74
N TYR A 21 -24.76 -0.36 -13.59
CA TYR A 21 -25.80 -0.74 -14.51
C TYR A 21 -27.01 -1.34 -13.77
N ARG A 22 -28.11 -1.46 -14.46
CA ARG A 22 -29.29 -2.18 -13.95
C ARG A 22 -29.29 -3.58 -14.50
N ASP A 23 -29.50 -4.55 -13.65
CA ASP A 23 -29.70 -5.93 -14.08
C ASP A 23 -31.12 -6.14 -14.66
N ASN A 24 -31.42 -7.37 -15.08
CA ASN A 24 -32.74 -7.73 -15.65
C ASN A 24 -33.89 -7.64 -14.64
N SER A 25 -33.60 -7.57 -13.33
CA SER A 25 -34.61 -7.34 -12.29
C SER A 25 -34.88 -5.86 -12.04
N GLY A 26 -34.08 -4.97 -12.66
CA GLY A 26 -34.13 -3.53 -12.44
C GLY A 26 -33.35 -3.05 -11.22
N GLU A 27 -32.61 -3.94 -10.55
CA GLU A 27 -31.74 -3.58 -9.43
C GLU A 27 -30.48 -2.86 -9.91
N ASN A 28 -30.07 -1.84 -9.16
CA ASN A 28 -28.80 -1.17 -9.40
C ASN A 28 -27.66 -2.01 -8.84
N ILE A 29 -26.79 -2.52 -9.70
CA ILE A 29 -25.61 -3.26 -9.31
C ILE A 29 -24.35 -2.46 -9.62
N ILE A 30 -23.28 -2.76 -8.89
CA ILE A 30 -21.95 -2.22 -9.14
C ILE A 30 -21.13 -3.33 -9.81
N GLU A 31 -20.78 -3.12 -11.08
CA GLU A 31 -19.78 -3.98 -11.74
C GLU A 31 -18.39 -3.42 -11.48
N MET A 32 -17.46 -4.33 -11.14
CA MET A 32 -16.08 -3.98 -10.90
C MET A 32 -15.17 -4.60 -11.96
N GLU A 33 -14.48 -3.77 -12.71
CA GLU A 33 -13.39 -4.19 -13.58
C GLU A 33 -12.07 -4.05 -12.84
N LEU A 34 -11.33 -5.14 -12.72
CA LEU A 34 -10.00 -5.16 -12.15
C LEU A 34 -8.96 -4.95 -13.24
N VAL A 35 -8.23 -3.83 -13.14
CA VAL A 35 -7.08 -3.53 -13.98
C VAL A 35 -5.82 -3.64 -13.12
N ALA A 36 -4.98 -4.62 -13.42
CA ALA A 36 -3.84 -4.94 -12.58
C ALA A 36 -2.50 -4.64 -13.26
N GLY A 37 -1.42 -4.58 -12.48
CA GLY A 37 -0.06 -4.44 -13.01
C GLY A 37 0.30 -3.01 -13.42
N SER A 38 -0.23 -2.02 -12.72
CA SER A 38 0.09 -0.59 -12.94
C SER A 38 -0.21 -0.10 -14.37
N GLN A 39 -1.26 -0.63 -15.00
CA GLN A 39 -1.65 -0.24 -16.35
C GLN A 39 -2.30 1.15 -16.40
N LEU A 40 -3.00 1.55 -15.35
CA LEU A 40 -3.68 2.85 -15.27
C LEU A 40 -2.80 3.90 -14.58
N PHE A 41 -2.10 3.50 -13.52
CA PHE A 41 -1.22 4.39 -12.75
C PHE A 41 -0.20 3.58 -11.94
N ASP A 42 0.85 4.23 -11.50
CA ASP A 42 1.84 3.65 -10.58
C ASP A 42 1.54 4.02 -9.11
N SER A 43 2.34 3.45 -8.20
CA SER A 43 2.17 3.68 -6.77
C SER A 43 2.44 5.12 -6.29
N ARG A 44 3.04 5.98 -7.12
CA ARG A 44 3.31 7.39 -6.79
C ARG A 44 2.22 8.32 -7.31
N THR A 45 1.48 7.89 -8.31
CA THR A 45 0.42 8.67 -8.96
C THR A 45 -0.98 8.19 -8.58
N SER A 46 -1.09 7.10 -7.81
CA SER A 46 -2.35 6.44 -7.48
C SER A 46 -3.41 7.40 -6.90
N LEU A 47 -3.07 8.21 -5.90
CA LEU A 47 -4.03 9.12 -5.27
C LEU A 47 -4.58 10.16 -6.28
N ALA A 48 -3.69 10.80 -7.03
CA ALA A 48 -4.07 11.79 -8.03
C ALA A 48 -4.87 11.17 -9.19
N SER A 49 -4.52 9.95 -9.60
CA SER A 49 -5.21 9.24 -10.67
C SER A 49 -6.63 8.82 -10.28
N ILE A 50 -6.82 8.37 -9.04
CA ILE A 50 -8.14 8.03 -8.52
C ILE A 50 -8.97 9.30 -8.32
N GLY A 51 -8.41 10.34 -7.69
CA GLY A 51 -9.08 11.63 -7.52
C GLY A 51 -9.46 12.30 -8.83
N GLY A 52 -8.63 12.14 -9.87
CA GLY A 52 -8.89 12.61 -11.24
C GLY A 52 -9.82 11.71 -12.06
N GLY A 53 -10.30 10.59 -11.52
CA GLY A 53 -11.27 9.70 -12.16
C GLY A 53 -10.70 8.74 -13.21
N ILE A 54 -9.37 8.60 -13.33
CA ILE A 54 -8.72 7.60 -14.20
C ILE A 54 -9.09 6.19 -13.76
N ALA A 55 -9.16 5.96 -12.45
CA ALA A 55 -9.76 4.77 -11.87
C ALA A 55 -10.86 5.15 -10.88
N GLY A 56 -11.82 4.25 -10.69
CA GLY A 56 -12.91 4.46 -9.72
C GLY A 56 -12.44 4.28 -8.28
N SER A 57 -11.53 3.35 -8.05
CA SER A 57 -10.97 3.01 -6.74
C SER A 57 -9.63 2.35 -6.91
N GLY A 58 -8.85 2.29 -5.84
CA GLY A 58 -7.57 1.58 -5.86
C GLY A 58 -6.82 1.69 -4.54
N GLU A 59 -5.70 1.01 -4.51
CA GLU A 59 -4.78 1.02 -3.38
C GLU A 59 -3.85 2.24 -3.46
N VAL A 60 -3.75 2.96 -2.37
CA VAL A 60 -2.83 4.09 -2.19
C VAL A 60 -1.80 3.75 -1.11
N ILE A 61 -0.55 3.69 -1.50
CA ILE A 61 0.56 3.50 -0.54
C ILE A 61 0.86 4.85 0.12
N THR A 62 0.36 5.04 1.33
CA THR A 62 0.36 6.31 2.05
C THR A 62 1.76 6.92 2.24
N SER A 63 2.79 6.08 2.37
CA SER A 63 4.18 6.55 2.52
C SER A 63 4.71 7.34 1.31
N TYR A 64 4.13 7.18 0.12
CA TYR A 64 4.46 7.97 -1.06
C TYR A 64 3.67 9.28 -1.16
N MET A 65 2.57 9.41 -0.40
CA MET A 65 1.61 10.51 -0.48
C MET A 65 1.77 11.56 0.62
N ARG A 66 2.94 11.66 1.27
CA ARG A 66 3.18 12.53 2.43
C ARG A 66 2.83 14.00 2.23
N SER A 67 2.97 14.52 1.02
CA SER A 67 2.62 15.91 0.69
C SER A 67 1.12 16.15 0.57
N TYR A 68 0.37 15.09 0.28
CA TYR A 68 -1.07 15.11 0.09
C TYR A 68 -1.83 14.60 1.33
N LEU A 69 -1.38 13.49 1.91
CA LEU A 69 -1.97 12.83 3.08
C LEU A 69 -1.13 13.16 4.33
N LYS A 70 -1.09 14.43 4.72
CA LYS A 70 -0.19 14.95 5.76
C LYS A 70 -0.48 14.37 7.15
N HIS A 71 -1.76 14.16 7.45
CA HIS A 71 -2.23 13.62 8.72
C HIS A 71 -2.39 12.09 8.63
N ALA A 72 -3.03 11.59 7.59
CA ALA A 72 -3.30 10.17 7.43
C ALA A 72 -2.02 9.31 7.40
N VAL A 73 -0.89 9.86 6.94
CA VAL A 73 0.40 9.17 6.92
C VAL A 73 0.94 8.78 8.30
N ILE A 74 0.40 9.35 9.38
CA ILE A 74 0.86 9.02 10.75
C ILE A 74 0.66 7.54 11.08
N THR A 75 -0.43 6.93 10.59
CA THR A 75 -0.69 5.50 10.80
C THR A 75 0.35 4.61 10.14
N ASN A 76 0.96 5.08 9.04
CA ASN A 76 2.08 4.41 8.38
C ASN A 76 3.40 4.61 9.14
N ASP A 77 3.55 5.74 9.83
CA ASP A 77 4.79 6.07 10.57
C ASP A 77 4.88 5.42 11.95
N LEU A 78 3.77 4.91 12.49
CA LEU A 78 3.71 4.19 13.76
C LEU A 78 4.20 2.74 13.61
N MET A 79 5.41 2.58 13.08
CA MET A 79 6.09 1.29 12.96
C MET A 79 6.48 0.76 14.35
N TYR A 80 6.68 -0.55 14.43
CA TYR A 80 7.15 -1.28 15.64
C TYR A 80 6.14 -1.39 16.78
N LEU A 81 4.96 -0.77 16.71
CA LEU A 81 3.97 -0.79 17.77
C LEU A 81 3.06 -2.03 17.73
N GLY A 82 2.78 -2.55 16.54
CA GLY A 82 1.89 -3.69 16.36
C GLY A 82 2.61 -4.96 15.94
N ARG A 83 2.06 -6.11 16.35
CA ARG A 83 2.60 -7.43 15.98
C ARG A 83 1.68 -8.22 15.04
N SER A 84 0.42 -7.83 14.94
CA SER A 84 -0.60 -8.49 14.11
C SER A 84 -1.06 -7.55 13.01
N GLU A 85 -1.02 -8.01 11.78
CA GLU A 85 -1.49 -7.28 10.60
C GLU A 85 -2.99 -6.96 10.71
N LEU A 86 -3.80 -7.92 11.16
CA LEU A 86 -5.23 -7.72 11.36
C LEU A 86 -5.52 -6.64 12.40
N VAL A 87 -4.83 -6.68 13.54
CA VAL A 87 -5.02 -5.69 14.61
C VAL A 87 -4.62 -4.30 14.14
N ILE A 88 -3.50 -4.19 13.40
CA ILE A 88 -3.06 -2.88 12.88
C ILE A 88 -3.98 -2.38 11.77
N SER A 89 -4.45 -3.25 10.87
CA SER A 89 -5.42 -2.86 9.84
C SER A 89 -6.70 -2.32 10.46
N ALA A 90 -7.26 -3.05 11.45
CA ALA A 90 -8.47 -2.63 12.14
C ALA A 90 -8.26 -1.33 12.93
N ALA A 91 -7.19 -1.24 13.73
CA ALA A 91 -6.89 -0.06 14.54
C ALA A 91 -6.62 1.18 13.66
N ALA A 92 -5.87 1.04 12.57
CA ALA A 92 -5.62 2.14 11.65
C ALA A 92 -6.90 2.60 10.96
N THR A 93 -7.72 1.66 10.51
CA THR A 93 -9.02 1.97 9.89
C THR A 93 -9.95 2.70 10.87
N GLU A 94 -10.07 2.19 12.10
CA GLU A 94 -10.90 2.80 13.13
C GLU A 94 -10.41 4.20 13.49
N THR A 95 -9.09 4.37 13.71
CA THR A 95 -8.48 5.67 14.01
C THR A 95 -8.73 6.68 12.91
N LEU A 96 -8.51 6.30 11.64
CA LEU A 96 -8.74 7.21 10.51
C LEU A 96 -10.20 7.62 10.39
N LEU A 97 -11.14 6.67 10.54
CA LEU A 97 -12.56 6.93 10.35
C LEU A 97 -13.22 7.68 11.52
N ARG A 98 -12.74 7.48 12.76
CA ARG A 98 -13.44 7.95 13.97
C ARG A 98 -12.70 9.03 14.72
N ASP A 99 -11.37 8.96 14.75
CA ASP A 99 -10.56 9.74 15.69
C ASP A 99 -9.66 10.78 15.00
N CYS A 100 -9.67 10.85 13.66
CA CYS A 100 -8.82 11.77 12.90
C CYS A 100 -9.60 12.46 11.77
N PRO A 101 -10.43 13.47 12.07
CA PRO A 101 -11.13 14.22 11.04
C PRO A 101 -10.18 14.90 10.05
N GLU A 102 -8.99 15.34 10.49
CA GLU A 102 -7.96 15.92 9.63
C GLU A 102 -7.42 14.87 8.64
N CYS A 103 -7.35 13.61 9.05
CA CYS A 103 -6.97 12.52 8.14
C CYS A 103 -8.01 12.32 7.04
N MET A 104 -9.28 12.40 7.39
CA MET A 104 -10.37 12.29 6.41
C MET A 104 -10.38 13.49 5.46
N GLN A 105 -10.08 14.69 5.98
CA GLN A 105 -9.93 15.90 5.16
C GLN A 105 -8.80 15.76 4.13
N ASP A 106 -7.66 15.12 4.50
CA ASP A 106 -6.60 14.84 3.54
C ASP A 106 -7.11 14.07 2.31
N PHE A 107 -8.01 13.10 2.49
CA PHE A 107 -8.60 12.35 1.38
C PHE A 107 -9.61 13.19 0.59
N ASP A 108 -10.46 13.95 1.28
CA ASP A 108 -11.46 14.83 0.66
C ASP A 108 -10.79 15.91 -0.20
N ASP A 109 -9.70 16.52 0.27
CA ASP A 109 -8.91 17.51 -0.47
C ASP A 109 -8.32 16.95 -1.78
N ASN A 110 -8.22 15.63 -1.88
CA ASN A 110 -7.75 14.93 -3.07
C ASN A 110 -8.87 14.25 -3.88
N ASN A 111 -10.13 14.66 -3.67
CA ASN A 111 -11.32 14.10 -4.32
C ASN A 111 -11.41 12.57 -4.19
N THR A 112 -11.04 12.06 -3.01
CA THR A 112 -11.11 10.63 -2.68
C THR A 112 -11.83 10.41 -1.35
N LEU A 113 -12.39 9.23 -1.16
CA LEU A 113 -12.95 8.76 0.09
C LEU A 113 -12.15 7.56 0.58
N PHE A 114 -11.73 7.58 1.83
CA PHE A 114 -11.11 6.44 2.50
C PHE A 114 -12.12 5.32 2.75
N LEU A 115 -11.78 4.09 2.40
CA LEU A 115 -12.61 2.91 2.65
C LEU A 115 -12.03 2.03 3.75
N SER A 116 -10.76 1.68 3.66
CA SER A 116 -10.10 0.83 4.66
C SER A 116 -8.59 0.98 4.64
N GLY A 117 -7.94 0.66 5.77
CA GLY A 117 -6.49 0.52 5.86
C GLY A 117 -6.06 -0.94 5.73
N GLY A 118 -4.90 -1.16 5.15
CA GLY A 118 -4.26 -2.47 5.04
C GLY A 118 -2.86 -2.46 5.64
N ALA A 119 -2.60 -3.36 6.59
CA ALA A 119 -1.27 -3.51 7.15
C ALA A 119 -0.45 -4.54 6.37
N ALA A 120 0.83 -4.24 6.21
CA ALA A 120 1.82 -5.21 5.75
C ALA A 120 2.40 -5.98 6.94
N GLY A 121 2.81 -7.22 6.68
CA GLY A 121 3.49 -8.05 7.64
C GLY A 121 4.82 -7.49 8.12
N SER A 122 5.42 -8.18 9.09
CA SER A 122 6.70 -7.77 9.66
C SER A 122 7.76 -7.60 8.57
N TYR A 123 8.41 -6.45 8.58
CA TYR A 123 9.46 -6.12 7.64
C TYR A 123 10.77 -6.81 8.00
N SER A 124 11.53 -7.11 6.96
CA SER A 124 12.83 -7.77 7.00
C SER A 124 13.81 -7.03 6.11
N MET A 125 15.10 -7.34 6.23
CA MET A 125 16.08 -6.98 5.21
C MET A 125 16.22 -8.14 4.22
N LEU A 126 15.93 -7.88 2.96
CA LEU A 126 16.07 -8.78 1.83
C LEU A 126 17.32 -8.33 1.06
N CYS A 127 18.41 -9.04 1.16
CA CYS A 127 19.71 -8.58 0.70
C CYS A 127 20.30 -9.48 -0.36
N ARG A 128 20.98 -8.88 -1.32
CA ARG A 128 21.81 -9.54 -2.31
C ARG A 128 23.14 -10.00 -1.69
N ASP A 129 23.77 -9.12 -0.90
CA ASP A 129 25.02 -9.35 -0.26
C ASP A 129 24.85 -9.70 1.22
N LYS A 130 25.80 -10.49 1.75
CA LYS A 130 25.81 -10.83 3.17
C LYS A 130 25.98 -9.57 4.06
N VAL A 131 25.20 -9.55 5.13
CA VAL A 131 25.30 -8.57 6.22
C VAL A 131 25.50 -9.36 7.52
N ALA A 132 26.74 -9.59 7.90
CA ALA A 132 27.08 -10.41 9.07
C ALA A 132 27.06 -9.60 10.38
N SER A 133 27.21 -8.28 10.28
CA SER A 133 27.32 -7.36 11.42
C SER A 133 26.80 -5.97 11.07
N LEU A 134 26.62 -5.12 12.07
CA LEU A 134 26.24 -3.71 11.85
C LEU A 134 27.33 -2.93 11.09
N SER A 135 28.59 -3.34 11.16
CA SER A 135 29.66 -2.71 10.36
C SER A 135 29.43 -2.91 8.86
N ASP A 136 28.83 -4.02 8.46
CA ASP A 136 28.54 -4.31 7.05
C ASP A 136 27.38 -3.49 6.50
N VAL A 137 26.55 -2.93 7.38
CA VAL A 137 25.44 -2.01 7.01
C VAL A 137 25.96 -0.63 6.65
N LYS A 138 27.09 -0.23 7.25
CA LYS A 138 27.62 1.14 7.10
C LYS A 138 27.90 1.47 5.64
N GLY A 139 27.23 2.54 5.17
CA GLY A 139 27.36 3.01 3.79
C GLY A 139 26.65 2.15 2.73
N LYS A 140 26.11 0.96 3.07
CA LYS A 140 25.32 0.16 2.13
C LYS A 140 24.01 0.89 1.79
N LYS A 141 23.62 0.78 0.53
CA LYS A 141 22.37 1.34 0.03
C LYS A 141 21.21 0.38 0.23
N PHE A 142 20.18 0.84 0.91
CA PHE A 142 18.96 0.08 1.17
C PHE A 142 17.76 0.76 0.50
N ARG A 143 16.99 0.01 -0.26
CA ARG A 143 15.66 0.49 -0.64
C ARG A 143 14.81 0.59 0.61
N ALA A 144 14.43 1.80 0.99
CA ALA A 144 13.62 2.07 2.15
C ALA A 144 12.74 3.31 1.92
N VAL A 145 11.48 3.24 2.32
CA VAL A 145 10.50 4.33 2.20
C VAL A 145 9.86 4.63 3.56
N GLY A 146 9.21 5.77 3.68
CA GLY A 146 8.54 6.16 4.92
C GLY A 146 9.49 6.16 6.13
N ALA A 147 9.00 5.68 7.26
CA ALA A 147 9.75 5.61 8.52
C ALA A 147 10.95 4.65 8.46
N ASN A 148 10.93 3.63 7.56
CA ASN A 148 12.08 2.74 7.36
C ASN A 148 13.37 3.47 6.99
N ARG A 149 13.27 4.64 6.35
CA ARG A 149 14.45 5.46 6.01
C ARG A 149 15.20 5.94 7.26
N ARG A 150 14.45 6.29 8.33
CA ARG A 150 15.04 6.69 9.63
C ARG A 150 15.75 5.51 10.28
N TRP A 151 15.12 4.35 10.25
CA TRP A 151 15.69 3.12 10.78
C TRP A 151 16.99 2.72 10.06
N VAL A 152 17.00 2.73 8.71
CA VAL A 152 18.22 2.44 7.92
C VAL A 152 19.36 3.41 8.27
N ARG A 153 19.06 4.72 8.41
CA ARG A 153 20.08 5.72 8.82
C ARG A 153 20.62 5.45 10.22
N ALA A 154 19.75 5.07 11.15
CA ALA A 154 20.17 4.75 12.53
C ALA A 154 21.12 3.55 12.57
N LEU A 155 21.01 2.61 11.63
CA LEU A 155 21.94 1.49 11.47
C LEU A 155 23.24 1.86 10.73
N GLY A 156 23.36 3.10 10.23
CA GLY A 156 24.49 3.56 9.43
C GLY A 156 24.39 3.29 7.92
N GLY A 157 23.27 2.76 7.45
CA GLY A 157 23.00 2.55 6.04
C GLY A 157 22.51 3.80 5.30
N VAL A 158 22.49 3.75 3.99
CA VAL A 158 22.04 4.83 3.10
C VAL A 158 20.66 4.46 2.53
N PRO A 159 19.57 5.11 2.95
CA PRO A 159 18.25 4.82 2.40
C PRO A 159 18.08 5.43 1.01
N VAL A 160 17.67 4.62 0.05
CA VAL A 160 17.31 5.01 -1.32
C VAL A 160 15.80 4.83 -1.48
N SER A 161 15.12 5.89 -1.90
CA SER A 161 13.67 5.87 -2.09
C SER A 161 13.34 5.43 -3.52
N LEU A 162 13.10 4.14 -3.70
CA LEU A 162 12.55 3.58 -4.93
C LEU A 162 11.07 3.20 -4.71
N SER A 163 10.26 3.32 -5.74
CA SER A 163 8.90 2.80 -5.74
C SER A 163 8.90 1.27 -5.56
N ILE A 164 7.74 0.70 -5.31
CA ILE A 164 7.62 -0.75 -5.22
C ILE A 164 7.85 -1.42 -6.58
N THR A 165 7.52 -0.73 -7.66
CA THR A 165 7.74 -1.18 -9.04
C THR A 165 9.20 -1.09 -9.46
N ASP A 166 9.93 -0.06 -9.01
CA ASP A 166 11.33 0.17 -9.37
C ASP A 166 12.32 -0.65 -8.53
N MET A 167 11.88 -1.24 -7.41
CA MET A 167 12.78 -1.91 -6.47
C MET A 167 13.45 -3.16 -7.06
N VAL A 168 12.75 -3.87 -7.96
CA VAL A 168 13.27 -5.08 -8.63
C VAL A 168 14.46 -4.71 -9.49
N GLU A 169 14.28 -3.73 -10.36
CA GLU A 169 15.34 -3.22 -11.22
C GLU A 169 16.48 -2.58 -10.41
N GLY A 170 16.14 -1.85 -9.35
CA GLY A 170 17.11 -1.25 -8.45
C GLY A 170 18.01 -2.25 -7.75
N LEU A 171 17.47 -3.42 -7.37
CA LEU A 171 18.23 -4.51 -6.78
C LEU A 171 19.09 -5.23 -7.84
N SER A 172 18.50 -5.57 -8.98
CA SER A 172 19.16 -6.28 -10.09
C SER A 172 20.35 -5.47 -10.63
N ARG A 173 20.18 -4.18 -10.82
CA ARG A 173 21.27 -3.28 -11.28
C ARG A 173 22.26 -2.86 -10.20
N GLY A 174 22.10 -3.33 -8.95
CA GLY A 174 22.98 -2.98 -7.84
C GLY A 174 22.87 -1.52 -7.38
N LEU A 175 21.79 -0.81 -7.75
CA LEU A 175 21.51 0.52 -7.23
C LEU A 175 21.28 0.49 -5.71
N VAL A 176 20.72 -0.61 -5.21
CA VAL A 176 20.61 -0.95 -3.79
C VAL A 176 21.14 -2.35 -3.55
N SER A 177 21.73 -2.60 -2.37
CA SER A 177 22.20 -3.92 -1.94
C SER A 177 21.13 -4.71 -1.20
N CYS A 178 20.18 -4.01 -0.60
CA CYS A 178 19.10 -4.61 0.19
C CYS A 178 17.79 -3.86 -0.03
N ILE A 179 16.69 -4.57 0.19
CA ILE A 179 15.34 -4.03 0.27
C ILE A 179 14.85 -4.18 1.71
N VAL A 180 14.26 -3.14 2.28
CA VAL A 180 13.49 -3.21 3.53
C VAL A 180 12.03 -3.44 3.16
N GLY A 181 11.53 -4.63 3.46
CA GLY A 181 10.19 -5.06 3.09
C GLY A 181 9.78 -6.39 3.71
N PRO A 182 8.51 -6.79 3.62
CA PRO A 182 8.04 -8.05 4.14
C PRO A 182 8.60 -9.24 3.34
N ILE A 183 8.83 -10.35 4.00
CA ILE A 183 9.34 -11.61 3.38
C ILE A 183 8.39 -12.08 2.27
N ALA A 184 7.09 -11.81 2.38
CA ALA A 184 6.09 -12.13 1.35
C ALA A 184 6.44 -11.55 -0.04
N TRP A 185 7.23 -10.47 -0.10
CA TRP A 185 7.67 -9.90 -1.38
C TRP A 185 8.55 -10.83 -2.21
N LEU A 186 9.21 -11.80 -1.61
CA LEU A 186 9.92 -12.87 -2.35
C LEU A 186 8.97 -13.70 -3.22
N LYS A 187 7.70 -13.80 -2.83
CA LYS A 187 6.67 -14.50 -3.63
C LYS A 187 5.94 -13.54 -4.58
N THR A 188 5.80 -12.29 -4.16
CA THR A 188 4.97 -11.31 -4.89
C THR A 188 5.71 -10.67 -6.05
N PHE A 189 7.02 -10.45 -5.88
CA PHE A 189 7.86 -9.79 -6.89
C PHE A 189 8.96 -10.75 -7.39
N PRO A 190 9.42 -10.59 -8.63
CA PRO A 190 10.51 -11.40 -9.18
C PRO A 190 11.88 -10.92 -8.64
N ILE A 191 12.06 -10.96 -7.32
CA ILE A 191 13.31 -10.58 -6.64
C ILE A 191 14.06 -11.78 -6.05
N THR A 192 13.50 -12.98 -6.15
CA THR A 192 14.04 -14.20 -5.54
C THR A 192 15.44 -14.52 -6.06
N ASP A 193 15.69 -14.28 -7.34
CA ASP A 193 16.99 -14.56 -7.97
C ASP A 193 18.09 -13.57 -7.53
N GLU A 194 17.68 -12.41 -7.01
CA GLU A 194 18.57 -11.35 -6.56
C GLU A 194 18.78 -11.34 -5.04
N VAL A 195 17.90 -11.99 -4.27
CA VAL A 195 17.95 -12.01 -2.80
C VAL A 195 18.58 -13.31 -2.32
N ASN A 196 19.81 -13.22 -1.86
CA ASN A 196 20.54 -14.36 -1.31
C ASN A 196 20.43 -14.48 0.22
N TYR A 197 20.08 -13.40 0.91
CA TYR A 197 20.05 -13.32 2.37
C TYR A 197 18.79 -12.63 2.86
N VAL A 198 18.11 -13.27 3.81
CA VAL A 198 16.94 -12.72 4.50
C VAL A 198 17.28 -12.55 5.98
N TYR A 199 17.21 -11.32 6.45
CA TYR A 199 17.42 -10.99 7.87
C TYR A 199 16.07 -10.64 8.47
N ALA A 200 15.44 -11.64 9.09
CA ALA A 200 14.19 -11.47 9.80
C ALA A 200 14.45 -10.78 11.14
N TYR A 201 14.08 -9.51 11.23
CA TYR A 201 13.94 -8.81 12.50
C TYR A 201 12.48 -8.44 12.67
N ASN A 202 11.97 -8.56 13.86
CA ASN A 202 10.56 -8.28 14.12
C ASN A 202 10.34 -6.75 14.17
N ALA A 203 10.20 -6.14 13.01
CA ALA A 203 9.92 -4.71 12.89
C ALA A 203 8.45 -4.35 13.19
N GLY A 204 7.62 -5.36 13.53
CA GLY A 204 6.18 -5.18 13.70
C GLY A 204 5.43 -5.01 12.39
N ALA A 205 4.12 -5.10 12.48
CA ALA A 205 3.20 -4.73 11.41
C ALA A 205 2.89 -3.23 11.50
N PHE A 206 2.59 -2.60 10.36
CA PHE A 206 2.17 -1.20 10.32
C PHE A 206 1.25 -0.98 9.12
N ASN A 207 0.41 0.06 9.19
CA ASN A 207 -0.48 0.42 8.10
C ASN A 207 0.37 0.75 6.85
N PHE A 208 0.20 -0.07 5.81
CA PHE A 208 1.02 0.02 4.60
C PHE A 208 0.34 0.85 3.52
N ALA A 209 -0.93 0.55 3.29
CA ALA A 209 -1.72 1.13 2.23
C ALA A 209 -3.16 1.37 2.67
N THR A 210 -3.86 2.17 1.91
CA THR A 210 -5.27 2.44 2.09
C THR A 210 -6.02 2.15 0.80
N MET A 211 -7.22 1.61 0.91
CA MET A 211 -8.16 1.53 -0.18
C MET A 211 -8.98 2.82 -0.21
N VAL A 212 -9.00 3.47 -1.35
CA VAL A 212 -9.78 4.69 -1.57
C VAL A 212 -10.67 4.57 -2.80
N ILE A 213 -11.72 5.36 -2.83
CA ILE A 213 -12.63 5.51 -3.98
C ILE A 213 -12.69 6.98 -4.40
N ASN A 214 -12.84 7.24 -5.69
CA ASN A 214 -13.11 8.56 -6.21
C ASN A 214 -14.40 9.13 -5.61
N ARG A 215 -14.35 10.37 -5.09
CA ARG A 215 -15.46 10.99 -4.35
C ARG A 215 -16.69 11.20 -5.24
N ASP A 216 -16.49 11.69 -6.46
CA ASP A 216 -17.61 11.93 -7.38
C ASP A 216 -18.33 10.63 -7.73
N ARG A 217 -17.59 9.52 -7.88
CA ARG A 217 -18.20 8.20 -8.12
C ARG A 217 -18.96 7.70 -6.90
N TRP A 218 -18.39 7.87 -5.71
CA TRP A 218 -19.06 7.51 -4.46
C TRP A 218 -20.36 8.27 -4.26
N ASP A 219 -20.37 9.57 -4.54
CA ASP A 219 -21.54 10.41 -4.36
C ASP A 219 -22.67 10.04 -5.33
N ASN A 220 -22.34 9.47 -6.48
CA ASN A 220 -23.30 8.95 -7.45
C ASN A 220 -23.90 7.57 -7.07
N PHE A 221 -23.37 6.89 -6.05
CA PHE A 221 -23.95 5.63 -5.57
C PHE A 221 -25.22 5.89 -4.77
N THR A 222 -26.21 4.99 -4.91
CA THR A 222 -27.37 4.97 -4.02
C THR A 222 -26.97 4.57 -2.60
N GLU A 223 -27.79 4.91 -1.61
CA GLU A 223 -27.52 4.52 -0.22
C GLU A 223 -27.41 3.01 -0.04
N SER A 224 -28.21 2.23 -0.78
CA SER A 224 -28.12 0.76 -0.80
C SER A 224 -26.77 0.28 -1.31
N GLN A 225 -26.23 0.90 -2.37
CA GLN A 225 -24.91 0.58 -2.93
C GLN A 225 -23.77 0.97 -1.97
N LYS A 226 -23.86 2.15 -1.35
CA LYS A 226 -22.91 2.60 -0.31
C LYS A 226 -22.88 1.63 0.86
N GLN A 227 -24.05 1.23 1.35
CA GLN A 227 -24.18 0.26 2.42
C GLN A 227 -23.55 -1.11 2.03
N ALA A 228 -23.82 -1.60 0.84
CA ALA A 228 -23.23 -2.84 0.35
C ALA A 228 -21.68 -2.75 0.25
N MET A 229 -21.15 -1.62 -0.17
CA MET A 229 -19.70 -1.35 -0.20
C MET A 229 -19.10 -1.39 1.21
N TRP A 230 -19.73 -0.75 2.20
CA TRP A 230 -19.27 -0.78 3.59
C TRP A 230 -19.33 -2.17 4.21
N GLN A 231 -20.38 -2.94 3.92
CA GLN A 231 -20.50 -4.32 4.41
C GLN A 231 -19.50 -5.29 3.78
N ALA A 232 -18.99 -4.97 2.59
CA ALA A 232 -17.99 -5.78 1.89
C ALA A 232 -16.55 -5.50 2.35
N GLN A 233 -16.32 -4.49 3.20
CA GLN A 233 -14.99 -4.21 3.76
C GLN A 233 -14.59 -5.32 4.74
N PRO A 234 -13.30 -5.70 4.79
CA PRO A 234 -12.79 -6.74 5.66
C PRO A 234 -12.84 -6.35 7.14
#